data_4ccf799b2331e821989fce2a0bae64fe
#
_entry.id   4ccf799b2331e821989fce2a0bae64fe
#
_cell.length_a   1.000
_cell.length_b   1.000
_cell.length_c   1.000
_cell.angle_alpha   90.00
_cell.angle_beta   90.00
_cell.angle_gamma   90.00
#
_symmetry.space_group_name_H-M   'P 1'
#
loop_
_entity.id
_entity.type
_entity.pdbx_description
1 polymer ?
#
loop_
_entity_poly.entity_id
_entity_poly.type
_entity_poly.pdbx_seq_one_letter_code
_entity_poly.pdbx_strand_id
1 'polypeptide(L)'
;MPLIQILALLQLSISGTTTAAIRVNQLGYLPDVPKVAVFCALEKTELREFIVADTAGKEILRRPPSIAKPFGPCVVNYRLDFSSIRTTGDYRISADGVTSPVVRIRRNVYAGAADTLLYYMREQRSGFNPLFKTVVHTHDGIVVDDSARNGKFVPVTGGWADASDYLQYVMTSANATYVMLMAYRDHPASFSDRFDSRGLPDGNGVPDILDEARHGLEWLARMFPTDSEMYNQLGDDRDHTYWDLPPTDSADYGWGKGKERPVYPCTGKPQGLFKYKNRSNGLASTAGKYASTFALATAIYGKSDPTFAAKLRERALTAYAIGKKFPGVCQGAPGRAPYYYEEDNWVDDMELAAAELYALTRDRSYLRDALEYASREPVTPWMGADTAKHYQWYPWHNNGHYEIWRNASAADRRVVAAYYKKGLAAVVSRADNGFRIGIPFIWCSNNLMASFATQAYLYRRMTGDNQFREYEQAALDWLFGTNPWGVSMVIGLPHDGVFAHDPHSVVAKEMHVELTGALLDGPVYSSIYKHLLGISLHEPDEYAPFNTGFIVYHDDVGDYSTNEPIMDGTANLSYLLAAMGDPRR
;
A
#
# COMPACT_ATOMS: atom_id res chain seq x y z
N MET A 1 42.85 -18.23 -3.00
CA MET A 1 42.72 -17.09 -3.93
C MET A 1 41.36 -17.21 -4.62
N PRO A 2 40.36 -16.45 -4.27
CA PRO A 2 39.13 -16.38 -5.05
C PRO A 2 39.23 -15.24 -6.09
N LEU A 3 38.85 -15.57 -7.32
CA LEU A 3 38.71 -14.62 -8.40
C LEU A 3 37.59 -13.62 -8.07
N ILE A 4 37.94 -12.34 -7.99
CA ILE A 4 37.02 -11.22 -7.97
C ILE A 4 36.57 -11.03 -9.41
N GLN A 5 35.31 -11.37 -9.71
CA GLN A 5 34.65 -10.94 -10.93
C GLN A 5 34.24 -9.47 -10.75
N ILE A 6 34.97 -8.60 -11.42
CA ILE A 6 34.61 -7.20 -11.59
C ILE A 6 33.47 -7.17 -12.62
N LEU A 7 32.22 -7.00 -12.16
CA LEU A 7 31.12 -6.60 -13.04
C LEU A 7 31.35 -5.13 -13.39
N ALA A 8 31.70 -4.89 -14.64
CA ALA A 8 31.74 -3.54 -15.20
C ALA A 8 30.30 -3.04 -15.34
N LEU A 9 29.89 -2.14 -14.47
CA LEU A 9 28.73 -1.28 -14.66
C LEU A 9 29.01 -0.40 -15.88
N LEU A 10 28.39 -0.70 -17.02
CA LEU A 10 28.25 0.26 -18.10
C LEU A 10 27.30 1.37 -17.64
N GLN A 11 27.86 2.39 -17.01
CA GLN A 11 27.20 3.68 -16.94
C GLN A 11 27.13 4.23 -18.37
N LEU A 12 25.94 4.12 -18.98
CA LEU A 12 25.65 4.93 -20.17
C LEU A 12 25.53 6.38 -19.69
N SER A 13 26.64 7.11 -19.80
CA SER A 13 26.64 8.57 -19.74
C SER A 13 25.82 9.09 -20.95
N ILE A 14 24.52 9.29 -20.76
CA ILE A 14 23.70 10.02 -21.74
C ILE A 14 23.90 11.49 -21.46
N SER A 15 24.94 12.07 -22.05
CA SER A 15 25.11 13.52 -22.19
C SER A 15 24.25 14.02 -23.35
N GLY A 16 22.96 14.03 -23.20
CA GLY A 16 21.97 14.69 -24.03
C GLY A 16 20.73 14.87 -23.17
N THR A 17 20.19 16.08 -23.08
CA THR A 17 18.92 16.35 -22.42
C THR A 17 17.85 15.45 -23.03
N THR A 18 17.37 14.46 -22.28
CA THR A 18 16.29 13.57 -22.73
C THR A 18 15.04 14.42 -22.90
N THR A 19 14.65 14.71 -24.15
CA THR A 19 13.47 15.54 -24.43
C THR A 19 12.18 14.74 -24.57
N ALA A 20 12.28 13.40 -24.68
CA ALA A 20 11.14 12.51 -24.74
C ALA A 20 11.49 11.09 -24.23
N ALA A 21 10.47 10.37 -23.74
CA ALA A 21 10.61 8.99 -23.29
C ALA A 21 9.34 8.18 -23.56
N ILE A 22 9.47 6.88 -23.78
CA ILE A 22 8.34 5.93 -23.84
C ILE A 22 8.26 5.19 -22.51
N ARG A 23 7.17 5.39 -21.78
CA ARG A 23 6.88 4.83 -20.46
C ARG A 23 6.01 3.59 -20.59
N VAL A 24 6.43 2.51 -19.95
CA VAL A 24 5.78 1.18 -20.02
C VAL A 24 5.75 0.53 -18.67
N ASN A 25 4.83 -0.39 -18.46
CA ASN A 25 4.87 -1.29 -17.31
C ASN A 25 6.07 -2.25 -17.48
N GLN A 26 7.07 -2.07 -16.65
CA GLN A 26 8.33 -2.83 -16.72
C GLN A 26 8.16 -4.27 -16.22
N LEU A 27 7.19 -4.53 -15.32
CA LEU A 27 6.85 -5.90 -14.91
C LEU A 27 6.25 -6.66 -16.10
N GLY A 28 5.38 -6.00 -16.88
CA GLY A 28 4.82 -6.52 -18.12
C GLY A 28 3.29 -6.61 -18.11
N TYR A 29 2.76 -7.28 -19.11
CA TYR A 29 1.32 -7.33 -19.40
C TYR A 29 0.83 -8.77 -19.59
N LEU A 30 -0.39 -9.02 -19.10
CA LEU A 30 -1.13 -10.22 -19.50
C LEU A 30 -1.60 -10.07 -20.97
N PRO A 31 -1.77 -11.18 -21.73
CA PRO A 31 -2.19 -11.11 -23.13
C PRO A 31 -3.53 -10.39 -23.38
N ASP A 32 -4.47 -10.52 -22.43
CA ASP A 32 -5.86 -10.12 -22.58
C ASP A 32 -6.25 -8.80 -21.89
N VAL A 33 -5.26 -8.04 -21.37
CA VAL A 33 -5.49 -6.73 -20.77
C VAL A 33 -5.28 -5.61 -21.77
N PRO A 34 -5.81 -4.40 -21.54
CA PRO A 34 -5.35 -3.19 -22.23
C PRO A 34 -3.84 -3.02 -22.07
N LYS A 35 -3.15 -2.70 -23.15
CA LYS A 35 -1.70 -2.47 -23.16
C LYS A 35 -1.41 -1.16 -23.83
N VAL A 36 -1.05 -0.15 -23.04
CA VAL A 36 -0.83 1.21 -23.52
C VAL A 36 0.47 1.76 -22.94
N ALA A 37 1.41 2.07 -23.80
CA ALA A 37 2.58 2.85 -23.42
C ALA A 37 2.28 4.35 -23.55
N VAL A 38 3.02 5.18 -22.82
CA VAL A 38 2.90 6.64 -22.91
C VAL A 38 4.20 7.23 -23.46
N PHE A 39 4.10 7.90 -24.60
CA PHE A 39 5.18 8.77 -25.08
C PHE A 39 5.03 10.11 -24.38
N CYS A 40 5.96 10.43 -23.50
CA CYS A 40 6.05 11.68 -22.74
C CYS A 40 7.14 12.54 -23.37
N ALA A 41 6.77 13.70 -23.91
CA ALA A 41 7.72 14.67 -24.43
C ALA A 41 7.72 15.95 -23.57
N LEU A 42 8.91 16.42 -23.22
CA LEU A 42 9.15 17.65 -22.46
C LEU A 42 9.06 18.90 -23.34
N GLU A 43 9.07 18.71 -24.68
CA GLU A 43 8.96 19.75 -25.69
C GLU A 43 7.87 19.42 -26.69
N LYS A 44 7.48 20.42 -27.51
CA LYS A 44 6.49 20.21 -28.58
C LYS A 44 7.04 19.21 -29.60
N THR A 45 6.38 18.06 -29.70
CA THR A 45 6.76 16.97 -30.60
C THR A 45 5.49 16.49 -31.31
N GLU A 46 5.58 16.33 -32.63
CA GLU A 46 4.51 15.72 -33.44
C GLU A 46 4.85 14.28 -33.76
N LEU A 47 4.11 13.37 -33.21
CA LEU A 47 4.30 11.95 -33.42
C LEU A 47 3.26 11.42 -34.42
N ARG A 48 3.71 10.84 -35.55
CA ARG A 48 2.83 10.33 -36.61
C ARG A 48 2.51 8.86 -36.48
N GLU A 49 3.50 8.09 -36.04
CA GLU A 49 3.36 6.64 -35.87
C GLU A 49 4.26 6.12 -34.76
N PHE A 50 3.96 4.94 -34.28
CA PHE A 50 4.84 4.14 -33.46
C PHE A 50 4.93 2.71 -34.00
N ILE A 51 6.01 2.03 -33.69
CA ILE A 51 6.30 0.66 -34.11
C ILE A 51 6.49 -0.20 -32.87
N VAL A 52 5.91 -1.39 -32.88
CA VAL A 52 6.25 -2.45 -31.91
C VAL A 52 6.96 -3.56 -32.67
N ALA A 53 8.17 -3.87 -32.24
CA ALA A 53 8.99 -4.94 -32.80
C ALA A 53 9.35 -5.98 -31.74
N ASP A 54 9.59 -7.22 -32.14
CA ASP A 54 10.17 -8.22 -31.26
C ASP A 54 11.66 -7.94 -31.00
N THR A 55 12.29 -8.69 -30.12
CA THR A 55 13.70 -8.52 -29.77
C THR A 55 14.68 -8.87 -30.91
N ALA A 56 14.20 -9.54 -31.96
CA ALA A 56 14.96 -9.78 -33.20
C ALA A 56 14.84 -8.62 -34.21
N GLY A 57 14.07 -7.58 -33.88
CA GLY A 57 13.84 -6.41 -34.72
C GLY A 57 12.75 -6.58 -35.77
N LYS A 58 12.00 -7.70 -35.75
CA LYS A 58 10.86 -7.90 -36.64
C LYS A 58 9.68 -7.03 -36.21
N GLU A 59 9.21 -6.18 -37.12
CA GLU A 59 8.02 -5.36 -36.90
C GLU A 59 6.77 -6.25 -36.71
N ILE A 60 6.03 -6.04 -35.63
CA ILE A 60 4.81 -6.74 -35.29
C ILE A 60 3.58 -5.85 -35.44
N LEU A 61 3.73 -4.55 -35.15
CA LEU A 61 2.65 -3.58 -35.21
C LEU A 61 3.19 -2.22 -35.61
N ARG A 62 2.48 -1.53 -36.50
CA ARG A 62 2.70 -0.11 -36.83
C ARG A 62 1.34 0.58 -36.86
N ARG A 63 1.21 1.69 -36.16
CA ARG A 63 -0.04 2.46 -36.15
C ARG A 63 0.16 3.90 -35.67
N PRO A 64 -0.77 4.82 -35.98
CA PRO A 64 -0.75 6.15 -35.40
C PRO A 64 -1.03 6.10 -33.89
N PRO A 65 -0.40 7.00 -33.09
CA PRO A 65 -0.71 7.17 -31.68
C PRO A 65 -1.99 7.98 -31.50
N SER A 66 -2.52 7.97 -30.27
CA SER A 66 -3.59 8.88 -29.86
C SER A 66 -3.01 10.02 -29.02
N ILE A 67 -3.24 11.27 -29.41
CA ILE A 67 -2.84 12.43 -28.61
C ILE A 67 -3.68 12.47 -27.32
N ALA A 68 -3.06 12.87 -26.22
CA ALA A 68 -3.72 13.04 -24.92
C ALA A 68 -3.33 14.40 -24.31
N LYS A 69 -4.09 14.84 -23.29
CA LYS A 69 -3.78 16.09 -22.59
C LYS A 69 -2.41 16.02 -21.89
N PRO A 70 -1.71 17.14 -21.77
CA PRO A 70 -0.49 17.25 -20.97
C PRO A 70 -0.69 16.74 -19.54
N PHE A 71 0.39 16.24 -18.93
CA PHE A 71 0.38 15.80 -17.54
C PHE A 71 1.78 15.95 -16.92
N GLY A 72 1.84 16.69 -15.83
CA GLY A 72 3.11 16.94 -15.14
C GLY A 72 4.17 17.55 -16.08
N PRO A 73 5.34 16.92 -16.19
CA PRO A 73 6.43 17.39 -17.06
C PRO A 73 6.14 17.20 -18.55
N CYS A 74 5.26 16.26 -18.89
CA CYS A 74 5.00 15.88 -20.27
C CYS A 74 4.10 16.92 -20.94
N VAL A 75 4.69 17.94 -21.60
CA VAL A 75 3.94 18.98 -22.32
C VAL A 75 3.17 18.43 -23.52
N VAL A 76 3.65 17.30 -24.08
CA VAL A 76 2.93 16.51 -25.09
C VAL A 76 2.91 15.05 -24.66
N ASN A 77 1.73 14.46 -24.68
CA ASN A 77 1.53 13.04 -24.40
C ASN A 77 0.86 12.35 -25.59
N TYR A 78 1.39 11.20 -25.96
CA TYR A 78 0.73 10.28 -26.88
C TYR A 78 0.55 8.93 -26.21
N ARG A 79 -0.61 8.35 -26.42
CA ARG A 79 -0.94 7.00 -25.99
C ARG A 79 -0.66 6.03 -27.14
N LEU A 80 0.19 5.05 -26.87
CA LEU A 80 0.65 4.05 -27.82
C LEU A 80 -0.05 2.72 -27.50
N ASP A 81 -1.25 2.54 -28.07
CA ASP A 81 -2.06 1.34 -27.82
C ASP A 81 -1.59 0.15 -28.66
N PHE A 82 -1.08 -0.87 -27.98
CA PHE A 82 -0.67 -2.15 -28.55
C PHE A 82 -1.48 -3.35 -28.00
N SER A 83 -2.68 -3.11 -27.50
CA SER A 83 -3.58 -4.12 -26.93
C SER A 83 -3.91 -5.27 -27.89
N SER A 84 -3.81 -5.03 -29.20
CA SER A 84 -4.02 -6.06 -30.22
C SER A 84 -2.96 -7.17 -30.22
N ILE A 85 -1.77 -6.92 -29.65
CA ILE A 85 -0.73 -7.93 -29.51
C ILE A 85 -1.06 -8.82 -28.32
N ARG A 86 -1.47 -10.06 -28.59
CA ARG A 86 -1.81 -11.08 -27.59
C ARG A 86 -0.78 -12.21 -27.52
N THR A 87 0.11 -12.26 -28.48
CA THR A 87 1.19 -13.25 -28.53
C THR A 87 2.16 -13.00 -27.40
N THR A 88 2.51 -14.05 -26.66
CA THR A 88 3.54 -13.99 -25.63
C THR A 88 4.90 -13.75 -26.27
N GLY A 89 5.70 -12.88 -25.66
CA GLY A 89 7.02 -12.49 -26.18
C GLY A 89 7.56 -11.25 -25.48
N ASP A 90 8.74 -10.90 -25.89
CA ASP A 90 9.43 -9.67 -25.48
C ASP A 90 9.48 -8.71 -26.66
N TYR A 91 9.08 -7.47 -26.42
CA TYR A 91 8.91 -6.46 -27.45
C TYR A 91 9.61 -5.16 -27.05
N ARG A 92 9.83 -4.31 -28.06
CA ARG A 92 10.20 -2.90 -27.87
C ARG A 92 9.26 -2.02 -28.67
N ILE A 93 8.96 -0.86 -28.11
CA ILE A 93 8.16 0.16 -28.77
C ILE A 93 9.09 1.30 -29.15
N SER A 94 9.03 1.73 -30.41
CA SER A 94 9.83 2.87 -30.89
C SER A 94 8.92 3.91 -31.55
N ALA A 95 9.26 5.18 -31.34
CA ALA A 95 8.58 6.32 -31.89
C ALA A 95 9.55 7.52 -31.90
N ASP A 96 9.64 8.21 -33.03
CA ASP A 96 10.48 9.43 -33.20
C ASP A 96 11.90 9.28 -32.62
N GLY A 97 12.55 8.17 -32.94
CA GLY A 97 13.94 7.90 -32.49
C GLY A 97 14.05 7.44 -31.03
N VAL A 98 12.97 7.46 -30.25
CA VAL A 98 12.93 6.99 -28.87
C VAL A 98 12.51 5.52 -28.84
N THR A 99 13.16 4.72 -27.99
CA THR A 99 12.83 3.30 -27.80
C THR A 99 12.52 3.02 -26.33
N SER A 100 11.47 2.22 -26.08
CA SER A 100 11.06 1.82 -24.73
C SER A 100 12.05 0.82 -24.09
N PRO A 101 12.00 0.65 -22.76
CA PRO A 101 12.43 -0.60 -22.12
C PRO A 101 11.76 -1.82 -22.76
N VAL A 102 12.22 -3.02 -22.40
CA VAL A 102 11.59 -4.28 -22.86
C VAL A 102 10.17 -4.39 -22.29
N VAL A 103 9.22 -4.64 -23.19
CA VAL A 103 7.81 -4.90 -22.88
C VAL A 103 7.59 -6.40 -22.89
N ARG A 104 7.23 -6.97 -21.75
CA ARG A 104 6.96 -8.39 -21.60
C ARG A 104 5.45 -8.67 -21.71
N ILE A 105 5.05 -9.57 -22.58
CA ILE A 105 3.68 -10.08 -22.66
C ILE A 105 3.72 -11.56 -22.31
N ARG A 106 3.20 -11.95 -21.13
CA ARG A 106 3.20 -13.33 -20.64
C ARG A 106 1.94 -13.64 -19.85
N ARG A 107 1.49 -14.90 -19.86
CA ARG A 107 0.33 -15.35 -19.05
C ARG A 107 0.63 -15.35 -17.55
N ASN A 108 1.88 -15.51 -17.17
CA ASN A 108 2.34 -15.60 -15.79
C ASN A 108 3.24 -14.41 -15.37
N VAL A 109 3.09 -13.25 -16.01
CA VAL A 109 3.96 -12.09 -15.79
C VAL A 109 3.92 -11.56 -14.35
N TYR A 110 2.81 -11.77 -13.64
CA TYR A 110 2.64 -11.39 -12.23
C TYR A 110 2.82 -12.57 -11.25
N ALA A 111 3.21 -13.75 -11.73
CA ALA A 111 3.43 -14.91 -10.86
C ALA A 111 4.54 -14.62 -9.84
N GLY A 112 4.27 -14.83 -8.55
CA GLY A 112 5.19 -14.56 -7.46
C GLY A 112 5.32 -13.08 -7.07
N ALA A 113 4.70 -12.14 -7.80
CA ALA A 113 4.80 -10.72 -7.47
C ALA A 113 4.21 -10.39 -6.09
N ALA A 114 3.10 -11.02 -5.70
CA ALA A 114 2.53 -10.84 -4.36
C ALA A 114 3.43 -11.40 -3.25
N ASP A 115 4.10 -12.54 -3.48
CA ASP A 115 5.09 -13.09 -2.53
C ASP A 115 6.30 -12.17 -2.37
N THR A 116 6.70 -11.46 -3.43
CA THR A 116 7.83 -10.53 -3.38
C THR A 116 7.59 -9.40 -2.39
N LEU A 117 6.35 -8.94 -2.23
CA LEU A 117 6.02 -7.89 -1.25
C LEU A 117 6.30 -8.34 0.20
N LEU A 118 6.21 -9.64 0.48
CA LEU A 118 6.39 -10.18 1.83
C LEU A 118 7.85 -10.10 2.31
N TYR A 119 8.83 -9.88 1.41
CA TYR A 119 10.21 -9.64 1.86
C TYR A 119 10.32 -8.34 2.66
N TYR A 120 9.72 -7.27 2.16
CA TYR A 120 9.69 -6.01 2.89
C TYR A 120 8.83 -6.10 4.17
N MET A 121 7.69 -6.77 4.14
CA MET A 121 6.89 -7.00 5.36
C MET A 121 7.71 -7.68 6.46
N ARG A 122 8.55 -8.66 6.11
CA ARG A 122 9.44 -9.35 7.07
C ARG A 122 10.53 -8.45 7.61
N GLU A 123 11.05 -7.54 6.79
CA GLU A 123 12.07 -6.58 7.20
C GLU A 123 11.51 -5.61 8.26
N GLN A 124 10.23 -5.23 8.17
CA GLN A 124 9.55 -4.32 9.11
C GLN A 124 9.16 -4.97 10.45
N ARG A 125 9.37 -6.27 10.65
CA ARG A 125 8.94 -6.95 11.87
C ARG A 125 9.64 -6.42 13.13
N SER A 126 8.85 -6.09 14.16
CA SER A 126 9.28 -6.03 15.56
C SER A 126 9.14 -7.41 16.22
N GLY A 127 9.85 -7.65 17.32
CA GLY A 127 10.06 -8.98 17.86
C GLY A 127 11.19 -9.69 17.12
N PHE A 128 11.04 -10.94 16.72
CA PHE A 128 12.05 -11.58 15.88
C PHE A 128 12.02 -11.02 14.47
N ASN A 129 13.15 -10.43 14.06
CA ASN A 129 13.32 -9.87 12.72
C ASN A 129 14.26 -10.78 11.90
N PRO A 130 13.78 -11.35 10.78
CA PRO A 130 14.56 -12.31 10.00
C PRO A 130 15.73 -11.69 9.23
N LEU A 131 15.67 -10.39 8.89
CA LEU A 131 16.79 -9.70 8.23
C LEU A 131 17.99 -9.63 9.18
N PHE A 132 17.76 -9.18 10.41
CA PHE A 132 18.80 -9.07 11.45
C PHE A 132 19.09 -10.40 12.15
N LYS A 133 18.23 -11.43 11.99
CA LYS A 133 18.31 -12.73 12.68
C LYS A 133 18.38 -12.59 14.20
N THR A 134 17.73 -11.57 14.74
CA THR A 134 17.68 -11.26 16.16
C THR A 134 16.33 -10.70 16.55
N VAL A 135 16.11 -10.51 17.84
CA VAL A 135 14.91 -9.84 18.36
C VAL A 135 15.17 -8.34 18.52
N VAL A 136 14.19 -7.53 18.13
CA VAL A 136 14.22 -6.07 18.22
C VAL A 136 12.99 -5.56 18.96
N HIS A 137 13.09 -4.39 19.62
CA HIS A 137 12.00 -3.74 20.33
C HIS A 137 11.28 -4.67 21.34
N THR A 138 12.05 -5.36 22.18
CA THR A 138 11.52 -6.39 23.10
C THR A 138 11.05 -5.85 24.45
N HIS A 139 11.24 -4.56 24.71
CA HIS A 139 10.87 -3.91 25.97
C HIS A 139 9.52 -3.21 25.93
N ASP A 140 8.73 -3.39 24.86
CA ASP A 140 7.46 -2.73 24.66
C ASP A 140 6.36 -3.27 25.57
N GLY A 141 5.55 -2.43 26.25
CA GLY A 141 5.77 -0.99 26.30
C GLY A 141 5.07 -0.43 27.56
N ILE A 142 5.12 0.88 27.74
CA ILE A 142 4.50 1.54 28.91
C ILE A 142 3.30 2.38 28.50
N VAL A 143 2.17 2.17 29.17
CA VAL A 143 0.94 2.94 28.92
C VAL A 143 1.15 4.39 29.32
N VAL A 144 0.76 5.30 28.44
CA VAL A 144 0.84 6.77 28.63
C VAL A 144 -0.50 7.43 28.31
N ASP A 145 -0.67 8.66 28.73
CA ASP A 145 -1.84 9.51 28.47
C ASP A 145 -3.20 8.85 28.86
N ASP A 146 -3.18 8.08 29.96
CA ASP A 146 -4.35 7.46 30.56
C ASP A 146 -4.30 7.62 32.08
N SER A 147 -5.24 8.35 32.65
CA SER A 147 -5.24 8.68 34.08
C SER A 147 -5.29 7.47 35.03
N ALA A 148 -5.81 6.33 34.58
CA ALA A 148 -5.98 5.13 35.39
C ALA A 148 -4.80 4.14 35.26
N ARG A 149 -4.11 4.13 34.10
CA ARG A 149 -3.13 3.10 33.73
C ARG A 149 -1.75 3.64 33.40
N ASN A 150 -1.55 4.95 33.48
CA ASN A 150 -0.29 5.60 33.18
C ASN A 150 0.88 4.96 33.94
N GLY A 151 1.97 4.61 33.24
CA GLY A 151 3.12 3.92 33.81
C GLY A 151 3.00 2.38 33.90
N LYS A 152 1.83 1.79 33.57
CA LYS A 152 1.68 0.32 33.56
C LYS A 152 2.43 -0.27 32.37
N PHE A 153 3.28 -1.26 32.62
CA PHE A 153 3.88 -2.07 31.56
C PHE A 153 2.85 -3.01 30.93
N VAL A 154 2.85 -3.12 29.61
CA VAL A 154 2.03 -4.07 28.82
C VAL A 154 2.91 -4.77 27.77
N PRO A 155 2.84 -6.12 27.64
CA PRO A 155 3.72 -6.86 26.74
C PRO A 155 3.17 -6.81 25.31
N VAL A 156 3.52 -5.77 24.55
CA VAL A 156 3.02 -5.52 23.19
C VAL A 156 4.09 -5.68 22.11
N THR A 157 5.18 -6.36 22.39
CA THR A 157 6.23 -6.68 21.41
C THR A 157 5.66 -7.44 20.21
N GLY A 158 6.08 -7.11 18.99
CA GLY A 158 5.65 -7.72 17.73
C GLY A 158 5.04 -6.70 16.77
N GLY A 159 4.39 -7.15 15.70
CA GLY A 159 3.86 -6.29 14.65
C GLY A 159 4.95 -5.74 13.73
N TRP A 160 4.63 -4.69 13.00
CA TRP A 160 5.53 -4.06 12.03
C TRP A 160 5.75 -2.59 12.34
N ALA A 161 6.95 -2.11 12.10
CA ALA A 161 7.21 -0.69 11.93
C ALA A 161 6.35 -0.15 10.77
N ASP A 162 5.95 1.10 10.85
CA ASP A 162 5.00 1.69 9.90
C ASP A 162 5.67 2.02 8.55
N ALA A 163 6.85 2.61 8.61
CA ALA A 163 7.62 3.00 7.43
C ALA A 163 9.14 2.94 7.74
N SER A 164 9.87 4.04 7.55
CA SER A 164 11.29 4.14 7.92
C SER A 164 11.51 4.44 9.41
N ASP A 165 10.50 4.93 10.09
CA ASP A 165 10.41 5.03 11.54
C ASP A 165 9.95 3.70 12.17
N TYR A 166 10.05 3.61 13.50
CA TYR A 166 9.66 2.39 14.22
C TYR A 166 8.35 2.52 14.99
N LEU A 167 7.57 3.58 14.72
CA LEU A 167 6.22 3.69 15.24
C LEU A 167 5.36 2.54 14.69
N GLN A 168 4.35 2.16 15.47
CA GLN A 168 3.42 1.11 15.07
C GLN A 168 1.99 1.57 15.37
N TYR A 169 1.16 1.53 14.34
CA TYR A 169 -0.24 1.93 14.44
C TYR A 169 -1.17 0.74 14.22
N VAL A 170 -2.19 0.63 15.05
CA VAL A 170 -3.25 -0.37 14.82
C VAL A 170 -3.99 -0.09 13.53
N MET A 171 -4.14 1.16 13.17
CA MET A 171 -4.78 1.60 11.93
C MET A 171 -4.16 0.94 10.70
N THR A 172 -2.85 1.09 10.50
CA THR A 172 -2.13 0.57 9.35
C THR A 172 -1.92 -0.94 9.43
N SER A 173 -1.52 -1.46 10.60
CA SER A 173 -1.26 -2.88 10.80
C SER A 173 -2.53 -3.75 10.71
N ALA A 174 -3.68 -3.28 11.18
CA ALA A 174 -4.94 -4.03 11.05
C ALA A 174 -5.39 -4.09 9.59
N ASN A 175 -5.27 -2.99 8.84
CA ASN A 175 -5.55 -2.97 7.42
C ASN A 175 -4.60 -3.89 6.64
N ALA A 176 -3.29 -3.82 6.90
CA ALA A 176 -2.30 -4.70 6.28
C ALA A 176 -2.64 -6.19 6.52
N THR A 177 -2.91 -6.54 7.78
CA THR A 177 -3.32 -7.89 8.16
C THR A 177 -4.61 -8.31 7.45
N TYR A 178 -5.62 -7.44 7.41
CA TYR A 178 -6.90 -7.71 6.76
C TYR A 178 -6.71 -7.97 5.26
N VAL A 179 -5.97 -7.12 4.57
CA VAL A 179 -5.78 -7.25 3.11
C VAL A 179 -4.97 -8.49 2.76
N MET A 180 -3.95 -8.85 3.53
CA MET A 180 -3.21 -10.10 3.34
C MET A 180 -4.12 -11.33 3.52
N LEU A 181 -4.98 -11.35 4.54
CA LEU A 181 -5.97 -12.40 4.75
C LEU A 181 -6.99 -12.47 3.61
N MET A 182 -7.48 -11.32 3.14
CA MET A 182 -8.39 -11.21 2.01
C MET A 182 -7.74 -11.71 0.71
N ALA A 183 -6.47 -11.39 0.48
CA ALA A 183 -5.70 -11.84 -0.67
C ALA A 183 -5.57 -13.36 -0.69
N TYR A 184 -5.21 -13.96 0.44
CA TYR A 184 -5.17 -15.42 0.56
C TYR A 184 -6.54 -16.06 0.37
N ARG A 185 -7.58 -15.54 1.01
CA ARG A 185 -8.95 -16.07 0.90
C ARG A 185 -9.43 -16.15 -0.54
N ASP A 186 -9.20 -15.09 -1.31
CA ASP A 186 -9.71 -14.96 -2.67
C ASP A 186 -8.79 -15.59 -3.73
N HIS A 187 -7.47 -15.57 -3.49
CA HIS A 187 -6.42 -15.97 -4.43
C HIS A 187 -5.34 -16.88 -3.78
N PRO A 188 -5.71 -17.99 -3.10
CA PRO A 188 -4.75 -18.81 -2.36
C PRO A 188 -3.66 -19.44 -3.24
N ALA A 189 -3.94 -19.67 -4.55
CA ALA A 189 -2.98 -20.24 -5.47
C ALA A 189 -1.85 -19.29 -5.90
N SER A 190 -1.91 -18.02 -5.51
CA SER A 190 -0.91 -17.00 -5.82
C SER A 190 0.25 -16.98 -4.82
N PHE A 191 0.16 -17.73 -3.73
CA PHE A 191 1.12 -17.68 -2.64
C PHE A 191 1.86 -18.99 -2.47
N SER A 192 3.17 -18.87 -2.23
CA SER A 192 4.08 -19.99 -1.96
C SER A 192 4.27 -20.22 -0.46
N ASP A 193 4.98 -21.32 -0.14
CA ASP A 193 5.46 -21.68 1.19
C ASP A 193 6.98 -21.88 1.07
N ARG A 194 7.75 -20.83 1.31
CA ARG A 194 9.21 -20.79 1.18
C ARG A 194 9.92 -20.46 2.49
N PHE A 195 9.18 -19.93 3.45
CA PHE A 195 9.71 -19.44 4.71
C PHE A 195 8.95 -20.07 5.88
N ASP A 196 9.63 -20.18 7.02
CA ASP A 196 9.00 -20.57 8.28
C ASP A 196 8.22 -19.38 8.90
N SER A 197 7.48 -19.62 9.96
CA SER A 197 6.71 -18.59 10.66
C SER A 197 7.55 -17.43 11.22
N ARG A 198 8.86 -17.62 11.37
CA ARG A 198 9.80 -16.57 11.75
C ARG A 198 10.29 -15.76 10.54
N GLY A 199 9.94 -16.17 9.31
CA GLY A 199 10.40 -15.55 8.08
C GLY A 199 11.79 -16.00 7.64
N LEU A 200 12.33 -17.09 8.18
CA LEU A 200 13.58 -17.69 7.73
C LEU A 200 13.32 -18.69 6.59
N PRO A 201 14.28 -18.86 5.64
CA PRO A 201 14.12 -19.82 4.57
C PRO A 201 13.94 -21.22 5.11
N ASP A 202 12.80 -21.82 4.88
CA ASP A 202 12.40 -23.21 5.08
C ASP A 202 10.86 -23.27 5.16
N GLY A 203 10.19 -23.88 4.17
CA GLY A 203 8.75 -23.98 4.17
C GLY A 203 8.22 -24.80 5.37
N ASN A 204 7.08 -24.39 5.92
CA ASN A 204 6.50 -25.01 7.12
C ASN A 204 5.11 -25.65 6.87
N GLY A 205 4.66 -25.70 5.63
CA GLY A 205 3.35 -26.22 5.23
C GLY A 205 2.22 -25.17 5.31
N VAL A 206 2.56 -23.91 5.61
CA VAL A 206 1.65 -22.77 5.65
C VAL A 206 2.09 -21.75 4.59
N PRO A 207 1.19 -21.26 3.72
CA PRO A 207 1.55 -20.20 2.79
C PRO A 207 2.13 -18.97 3.49
N ASP A 208 3.22 -18.44 2.95
CA ASP A 208 4.02 -17.34 3.52
C ASP A 208 3.17 -16.12 3.94
N ILE A 209 2.15 -15.79 3.15
CA ILE A 209 1.25 -14.67 3.48
C ILE A 209 0.41 -14.93 4.74
N LEU A 210 0.09 -16.18 5.05
CA LEU A 210 -0.62 -16.51 6.30
C LEU A 210 0.30 -16.44 7.51
N ASP A 211 1.57 -16.82 7.38
CA ASP A 211 2.56 -16.63 8.45
C ASP A 211 2.77 -15.15 8.73
N GLU A 212 2.82 -14.32 7.67
CA GLU A 212 2.96 -12.87 7.83
C GLU A 212 1.70 -12.25 8.46
N ALA A 213 0.52 -12.60 7.98
CA ALA A 213 -0.75 -12.17 8.58
C ALA A 213 -0.89 -12.64 10.03
N ARG A 214 -0.38 -13.84 10.37
CA ARG A 214 -0.36 -14.35 11.75
C ARG A 214 0.50 -13.49 12.66
N HIS A 215 1.66 -13.02 12.19
CA HIS A 215 2.51 -12.10 12.94
C HIS A 215 1.75 -10.82 13.33
N GLY A 216 1.02 -10.22 12.39
CA GLY A 216 0.16 -9.06 12.66
C GLY A 216 -0.99 -9.36 13.60
N LEU A 217 -1.69 -10.49 13.42
CA LEU A 217 -2.80 -10.90 14.30
C LEU A 217 -2.37 -11.09 15.74
N GLU A 218 -1.19 -11.65 15.96
CA GLU A 218 -0.65 -11.86 17.31
C GLU A 218 -0.33 -10.54 17.99
N TRP A 219 0.21 -9.58 17.25
CA TRP A 219 0.43 -8.24 17.77
C TRP A 219 -0.90 -7.52 18.07
N LEU A 220 -1.85 -7.53 17.14
CA LEU A 220 -3.18 -6.96 17.34
C LEU A 220 -3.89 -7.56 18.57
N ALA A 221 -3.73 -8.86 18.81
CA ALA A 221 -4.28 -9.50 20.00
C ALA A 221 -3.61 -9.04 21.30
N ARG A 222 -2.31 -8.66 21.27
CA ARG A 222 -1.61 -8.04 22.41
C ARG A 222 -2.04 -6.58 22.60
N MET A 223 -2.35 -5.87 21.52
CA MET A 223 -2.86 -4.49 21.57
C MET A 223 -4.34 -4.40 21.95
N PHE A 224 -5.05 -5.53 21.99
CA PHE A 224 -6.42 -5.65 22.53
C PHE A 224 -6.54 -6.85 23.46
N PRO A 225 -5.87 -6.82 24.63
CA PRO A 225 -5.75 -8.00 25.51
C PRO A 225 -7.03 -8.34 26.27
N THR A 226 -7.85 -7.34 26.62
CA THR A 226 -9.07 -7.51 27.41
C THR A 226 -10.21 -6.64 26.88
N ASP A 227 -11.44 -6.86 27.33
CA ASP A 227 -12.63 -6.11 26.90
C ASP A 227 -12.59 -4.61 27.29
N SER A 228 -11.66 -4.23 28.18
CA SER A 228 -11.51 -2.85 28.68
C SER A 228 -10.17 -2.21 28.29
N GLU A 229 -9.29 -2.92 27.62
CA GLU A 229 -7.95 -2.46 27.26
C GLU A 229 -7.76 -2.57 25.74
N MET A 230 -8.11 -1.51 25.04
CA MET A 230 -7.89 -1.35 23.59
C MET A 230 -6.84 -0.27 23.37
N TYR A 231 -5.76 -0.61 22.69
CA TYR A 231 -4.66 0.30 22.36
C TYR A 231 -4.71 0.66 20.87
N ASN A 232 -4.13 1.81 20.51
CA ASN A 232 -4.14 2.34 19.14
C ASN A 232 -2.76 2.50 18.53
N GLN A 233 -1.75 2.80 19.37
CA GLN A 233 -0.41 3.18 18.90
C GLN A 233 0.66 2.72 19.87
N LEU A 234 1.83 2.35 19.32
CA LEU A 234 3.06 2.05 20.03
C LEU A 234 4.18 2.93 19.45
N GLY A 235 4.91 3.63 20.30
CA GLY A 235 5.85 4.68 19.91
C GLY A 235 5.15 6.03 19.67
N ASP A 236 5.91 7.07 19.42
CA ASP A 236 5.43 8.39 18.99
C ASP A 236 6.55 9.15 18.24
N ASP A 237 6.27 10.38 17.77
CA ASP A 237 7.15 11.18 16.92
C ASP A 237 8.52 11.54 17.53
N ARG A 238 8.82 11.14 18.77
CA ARG A 238 10.17 11.20 19.31
C ARG A 238 11.13 10.28 18.59
N ASP A 239 10.61 9.22 17.98
CA ASP A 239 11.34 8.31 17.12
C ASP A 239 12.01 9.01 15.92
N HIS A 240 11.31 9.92 15.27
CA HIS A 240 11.80 10.65 14.08
C HIS A 240 13.09 11.44 14.27
N THR A 241 13.60 11.55 15.49
CA THR A 241 14.89 12.21 15.77
C THR A 241 16.06 11.23 15.80
N TYR A 242 15.80 9.95 15.65
CA TYR A 242 16.81 8.88 15.69
C TYR A 242 16.92 8.25 14.29
N TRP A 243 18.12 7.84 13.94
CA TRP A 243 18.46 7.22 12.67
C TRP A 243 19.35 6.01 12.95
N ASP A 244 18.80 5.05 13.69
CA ASP A 244 19.51 3.87 14.15
C ASP A 244 18.89 2.61 13.53
N LEU A 245 19.68 1.55 13.35
CA LEU A 245 19.14 0.23 12.98
C LEU A 245 18.27 -0.36 14.10
N PRO A 246 17.20 -1.12 13.82
CA PRO A 246 16.31 -1.70 14.83
C PRO A 246 17.01 -2.44 15.97
N PRO A 247 18.11 -3.23 15.77
CA PRO A 247 18.82 -3.88 16.86
C PRO A 247 19.57 -2.94 17.80
N THR A 248 19.84 -1.72 17.36
CA THR A 248 20.62 -0.71 18.07
C THR A 248 19.84 0.58 18.29
N ASP A 249 18.52 0.53 18.11
CA ASP A 249 17.65 1.69 18.32
C ASP A 249 17.92 2.31 19.69
N SER A 250 18.25 3.60 19.68
CA SER A 250 18.61 4.39 20.85
C SER A 250 17.55 5.43 21.22
N ALA A 251 16.37 5.37 20.63
CA ALA A 251 15.26 6.26 20.94
C ALA A 251 14.97 6.28 22.44
N ASP A 252 14.82 7.49 23.01
CA ASP A 252 14.56 7.69 24.42
C ASP A 252 13.20 8.36 24.63
N TYR A 253 12.26 7.57 25.11
CA TYR A 253 10.91 8.01 25.42
C TYR A 253 10.73 8.47 26.89
N GLY A 254 11.84 8.70 27.61
CA GLY A 254 11.86 9.15 29.00
C GLY A 254 12.16 8.05 30.01
N TRP A 255 12.44 6.83 29.55
CA TRP A 255 12.84 5.69 30.38
C TRP A 255 14.28 5.25 30.14
N GLY A 256 14.99 5.94 29.26
CA GLY A 256 16.36 5.66 28.85
C GLY A 256 16.45 5.17 27.42
N LYS A 257 17.63 5.28 26.84
CA LYS A 257 17.91 4.92 25.45
C LYS A 257 17.62 3.43 25.18
N GLY A 258 16.87 3.15 24.13
CA GLY A 258 16.52 1.81 23.70
C GLY A 258 15.68 1.02 24.72
N LYS A 259 14.99 1.72 25.61
CA LYS A 259 14.09 1.15 26.60
C LYS A 259 12.65 1.11 26.08
N GLU A 260 11.70 1.04 27.00
CA GLU A 260 10.28 0.89 26.70
C GLU A 260 9.77 2.03 25.82
N ARG A 261 8.87 1.68 24.90
CA ARG A 261 8.14 2.65 24.07
C ARG A 261 6.76 2.96 24.66
N PRO A 262 6.20 4.16 24.43
CA PRO A 262 4.87 4.52 24.92
C PRO A 262 3.78 3.74 24.18
N VAL A 263 2.78 3.29 24.93
CA VAL A 263 1.57 2.66 24.39
C VAL A 263 0.38 3.58 24.65
N TYR A 264 -0.33 3.95 23.60
CA TYR A 264 -1.49 4.84 23.66
C TYR A 264 -2.79 4.04 23.64
N PRO A 265 -3.60 4.10 24.70
CA PRO A 265 -4.92 3.47 24.71
C PRO A 265 -5.94 4.30 23.92
N CYS A 266 -6.97 3.62 23.40
CA CYS A 266 -8.15 4.29 22.87
C CYS A 266 -8.99 4.83 24.03
N THR A 267 -9.03 6.15 24.20
CA THR A 267 -9.78 6.80 25.30
C THR A 267 -11.11 7.41 24.84
N GLY A 268 -11.30 7.59 23.54
CA GLY A 268 -12.43 8.33 22.97
C GLY A 268 -12.39 9.84 23.27
N LYS A 269 -11.23 10.35 23.66
CA LYS A 269 -10.98 11.76 23.97
C LYS A 269 -9.67 12.21 23.33
N PRO A 270 -9.48 13.54 23.12
CA PRO A 270 -8.23 14.05 22.59
C PRO A 270 -7.00 13.64 23.42
N GLN A 271 -5.98 13.12 22.77
CA GLN A 271 -4.74 12.61 23.34
C GLN A 271 -3.50 13.27 22.73
N GLY A 272 -2.38 13.18 23.47
CA GLY A 272 -1.07 13.67 23.13
C GLY A 272 -0.32 14.09 24.40
N LEU A 273 0.93 13.66 24.56
CA LEU A 273 1.68 13.86 25.81
C LEU A 273 2.06 15.31 26.08
N PHE A 274 2.27 16.10 25.02
CA PHE A 274 2.82 17.45 25.14
C PHE A 274 1.81 18.53 24.70
N LYS A 275 2.30 19.52 23.98
CA LYS A 275 1.53 20.68 23.54
C LYS A 275 0.39 20.32 22.58
N TYR A 276 0.64 19.35 21.68
CA TYR A 276 -0.30 19.00 20.63
C TYR A 276 -1.27 17.92 21.10
N LYS A 277 -2.50 17.98 20.59
CA LYS A 277 -3.54 17.01 20.87
C LYS A 277 -4.21 16.58 19.56
N ASN A 278 -4.56 15.31 19.47
CA ASN A 278 -5.41 14.81 18.40
C ASN A 278 -6.87 15.26 18.60
N ARG A 279 -7.76 14.83 17.72
CA ARG A 279 -9.18 15.16 17.73
C ARG A 279 -10.07 13.94 18.02
N SER A 280 -9.53 12.92 18.69
CA SER A 280 -10.28 11.71 19.03
C SER A 280 -11.57 12.03 19.77
N ASN A 281 -12.67 11.37 19.37
CA ASN A 281 -14.00 11.60 19.91
C ASN A 281 -14.85 10.33 20.06
N GLY A 282 -14.26 9.17 19.78
CA GLY A 282 -14.88 7.87 19.87
C GLY A 282 -13.87 6.74 19.75
N LEU A 283 -14.35 5.52 19.60
CA LEU A 283 -13.54 4.31 19.51
C LEU A 283 -13.84 3.49 18.24
N ALA A 284 -14.85 3.89 17.47
CA ALA A 284 -15.42 3.06 16.41
C ALA A 284 -14.42 2.78 15.27
N SER A 285 -13.57 3.73 14.89
CA SER A 285 -12.57 3.52 13.84
C SER A 285 -11.59 2.38 14.19
N THR A 286 -10.98 2.43 15.35
CA THR A 286 -10.06 1.37 15.80
C THR A 286 -10.78 0.07 16.13
N ALA A 287 -11.94 0.15 16.78
CA ALA A 287 -12.75 -1.02 17.13
C ALA A 287 -13.25 -1.78 15.88
N GLY A 288 -13.64 -1.06 14.82
CA GLY A 288 -14.04 -1.64 13.54
C GLY A 288 -12.89 -2.40 12.87
N LYS A 289 -11.68 -1.83 12.89
CA LYS A 289 -10.48 -2.46 12.34
C LYS A 289 -10.11 -3.77 13.07
N TYR A 290 -10.16 -3.78 14.39
CA TYR A 290 -10.02 -5.02 15.18
C TYR A 290 -11.10 -6.03 14.83
N ALA A 291 -12.36 -5.60 14.80
CA ALA A 291 -13.48 -6.49 14.59
C ALA A 291 -13.46 -7.15 13.20
N SER A 292 -13.21 -6.40 12.14
CA SER A 292 -13.14 -6.91 10.76
C SER A 292 -11.97 -7.88 10.58
N THR A 293 -10.80 -7.50 11.05
CA THR A 293 -9.58 -8.32 10.91
C THR A 293 -9.70 -9.63 11.67
N PHE A 294 -10.17 -9.60 12.91
CA PHE A 294 -10.34 -10.80 13.71
C PHE A 294 -11.50 -11.70 13.22
N ALA A 295 -12.57 -11.12 12.67
CA ALA A 295 -13.66 -11.91 12.10
C ALA A 295 -13.20 -12.69 10.85
N LEU A 296 -12.47 -12.04 9.93
CA LEU A 296 -11.91 -12.71 8.75
C LEU A 296 -10.88 -13.77 9.16
N ALA A 297 -9.99 -13.45 10.09
CA ALA A 297 -8.99 -14.39 10.61
C ALA A 297 -9.65 -15.62 11.26
N THR A 298 -10.75 -15.43 12.01
CA THR A 298 -11.51 -16.54 12.58
C THR A 298 -11.97 -17.53 11.51
N ALA A 299 -12.45 -17.03 10.37
CA ALA A 299 -12.89 -17.89 9.27
C ALA A 299 -11.73 -18.65 8.62
N ILE A 300 -10.56 -18.01 8.48
CA ILE A 300 -9.39 -18.60 7.84
C ILE A 300 -8.73 -19.65 8.73
N TYR A 301 -8.46 -19.31 9.99
CA TYR A 301 -7.76 -20.20 10.93
C TYR A 301 -8.66 -21.20 11.64
N GLY A 302 -9.97 -21.14 11.46
CA GLY A 302 -10.94 -21.97 12.18
C GLY A 302 -10.71 -23.48 12.09
N LYS A 303 -10.08 -23.97 11.01
CA LYS A 303 -9.73 -25.40 10.85
C LYS A 303 -8.31 -25.72 11.30
N SER A 304 -7.34 -24.85 11.02
CA SER A 304 -5.92 -25.10 11.31
C SER A 304 -5.54 -24.80 12.76
N ASP A 305 -6.16 -23.79 13.37
CA ASP A 305 -5.93 -23.39 14.77
C ASP A 305 -7.26 -22.97 15.44
N PRO A 306 -8.13 -23.93 15.80
CA PRO A 306 -9.45 -23.62 16.40
C PRO A 306 -9.37 -22.82 17.70
N THR A 307 -8.31 -23.03 18.50
CA THR A 307 -8.12 -22.33 19.77
C THR A 307 -7.84 -20.85 19.56
N PHE A 308 -6.96 -20.53 18.62
CA PHE A 308 -6.68 -19.14 18.25
C PHE A 308 -7.91 -18.49 17.61
N ALA A 309 -8.55 -19.17 16.67
CA ALA A 309 -9.76 -18.68 16.01
C ALA A 309 -10.89 -18.37 17.01
N ALA A 310 -11.08 -19.19 18.04
CA ALA A 310 -12.08 -18.93 19.08
C ALA A 310 -11.80 -17.64 19.86
N LYS A 311 -10.53 -17.38 20.21
CA LYS A 311 -10.11 -16.13 20.86
C LYS A 311 -10.35 -14.92 19.96
N LEU A 312 -9.98 -15.02 18.68
CA LEU A 312 -10.20 -13.94 17.72
C LEU A 312 -11.69 -13.66 17.51
N ARG A 313 -12.53 -14.70 17.48
CA ARG A 313 -13.98 -14.56 17.37
C ARG A 313 -14.57 -13.77 18.54
N GLU A 314 -14.18 -14.11 19.75
CA GLU A 314 -14.61 -13.38 20.96
C GLU A 314 -14.20 -11.91 20.87
N ARG A 315 -12.94 -11.63 20.52
CA ARG A 315 -12.41 -10.27 20.36
C ARG A 315 -13.11 -9.49 19.25
N ALA A 316 -13.42 -10.12 18.12
CA ALA A 316 -14.15 -9.47 17.04
C ALA A 316 -15.54 -8.98 17.49
N LEU A 317 -16.28 -9.84 18.19
CA LEU A 317 -17.61 -9.50 18.71
C LEU A 317 -17.55 -8.38 19.76
N THR A 318 -16.58 -8.45 20.67
CA THR A 318 -16.36 -7.43 21.71
C THR A 318 -15.96 -6.10 21.09
N ALA A 319 -15.01 -6.09 20.15
CA ALA A 319 -14.57 -4.87 19.46
C ALA A 319 -15.75 -4.20 18.73
N TYR A 320 -16.53 -4.95 17.98
CA TYR A 320 -17.71 -4.41 17.31
C TYR A 320 -18.72 -3.78 18.28
N ALA A 321 -18.99 -4.44 19.40
CA ALA A 321 -19.88 -3.91 20.44
C ALA A 321 -19.35 -2.59 21.04
N ILE A 322 -18.04 -2.48 21.24
CA ILE A 322 -17.37 -1.26 21.69
C ILE A 322 -17.55 -0.14 20.66
N GLY A 323 -17.27 -0.41 19.38
CA GLY A 323 -17.44 0.57 18.31
C GLY A 323 -18.88 1.09 18.20
N LYS A 324 -19.88 0.22 18.30
CA LYS A 324 -21.28 0.63 18.34
C LYS A 324 -21.64 1.50 19.55
N LYS A 325 -21.04 1.20 20.71
CA LYS A 325 -21.30 1.93 21.95
C LYS A 325 -20.65 3.31 21.97
N PHE A 326 -19.49 3.45 21.34
CA PHE A 326 -18.67 4.65 21.36
C PHE A 326 -18.33 5.09 19.93
N PRO A 327 -19.33 5.54 19.14
CA PRO A 327 -19.11 5.98 17.76
C PRO A 327 -18.15 7.18 17.71
N GLY A 328 -17.36 7.27 16.63
CA GLY A 328 -16.35 8.30 16.43
C GLY A 328 -14.96 7.71 16.21
N VAL A 329 -13.98 8.58 16.11
CA VAL A 329 -12.61 8.24 15.75
C VAL A 329 -11.67 8.17 16.96
N CYS A 330 -10.73 7.22 16.91
CA CYS A 330 -9.57 7.15 17.77
C CYS A 330 -8.33 7.36 16.88
N GLN A 331 -7.77 8.56 16.90
CA GLN A 331 -6.66 8.99 16.05
C GLN A 331 -5.31 8.61 16.65
N GLY A 332 -4.24 8.66 15.85
CA GLY A 332 -2.87 8.60 16.35
C GLY A 332 -2.60 9.71 17.37
N ALA A 333 -1.70 9.47 18.32
CA ALA A 333 -1.36 10.44 19.36
C ALA A 333 -0.09 11.22 18.99
N PRO A 334 -0.14 12.56 18.86
CA PRO A 334 1.03 13.38 18.62
C PRO A 334 1.93 13.40 19.84
N GLY A 335 3.24 13.46 19.61
CA GLY A 335 4.26 13.69 20.63
C GLY A 335 4.70 15.17 20.67
N ARG A 336 5.94 15.42 20.25
CA ARG A 336 6.56 16.77 20.23
C ARG A 336 6.12 17.61 19.03
N ALA A 337 5.85 16.98 17.89
CA ALA A 337 5.34 17.63 16.67
C ALA A 337 3.83 17.44 16.52
N PRO A 338 3.14 18.27 15.73
CA PRO A 338 1.72 18.08 15.41
C PRO A 338 1.55 16.99 14.33
N TYR A 339 2.33 15.94 14.40
CA TYR A 339 2.31 14.82 13.48
C TYR A 339 1.57 13.64 14.12
N TYR A 340 0.52 13.18 13.48
CA TYR A 340 -0.25 12.00 13.86
C TYR A 340 -1.18 11.61 12.72
N TYR A 341 -1.63 10.38 12.72
CA TYR A 341 -2.63 9.90 11.77
C TYR A 341 -4.01 10.44 12.15
N GLU A 342 -4.47 11.40 11.32
CA GLU A 342 -5.64 12.24 11.56
C GLU A 342 -6.95 11.60 11.09
N GLU A 343 -7.14 10.31 11.20
CA GLU A 343 -8.37 9.65 10.74
C GLU A 343 -9.61 10.39 11.24
N ASP A 344 -10.42 10.91 10.33
CA ASP A 344 -11.67 11.62 10.62
C ASP A 344 -12.91 10.79 10.24
N ASN A 345 -12.69 9.53 9.83
CA ASN A 345 -13.69 8.57 9.38
C ASN A 345 -13.72 7.32 10.26
N TRP A 346 -14.86 6.69 10.40
CA TRP A 346 -15.07 5.47 11.16
C TRP A 346 -16.22 4.60 10.62
N VAL A 347 -16.94 5.12 9.64
CA VAL A 347 -18.18 4.50 9.15
C VAL A 347 -17.85 3.27 8.29
N ASP A 348 -16.84 3.38 7.44
CA ASP A 348 -16.30 2.31 6.60
C ASP A 348 -15.68 1.18 7.43
N ASP A 349 -15.02 1.49 8.55
CA ASP A 349 -14.50 0.49 9.47
C ASP A 349 -15.61 -0.35 10.10
N MET A 350 -16.66 0.32 10.54
CA MET A 350 -17.83 -0.36 11.14
C MET A 350 -18.67 -1.10 10.10
N GLU A 351 -18.70 -0.61 8.85
CA GLU A 351 -19.28 -1.31 7.72
C GLU A 351 -18.57 -2.64 7.46
N LEU A 352 -17.24 -2.58 7.30
CA LEU A 352 -16.42 -3.75 7.06
C LEU A 352 -16.55 -4.78 8.21
N ALA A 353 -16.49 -4.29 9.45
CA ALA A 353 -16.66 -5.13 10.63
C ALA A 353 -18.03 -5.84 10.65
N ALA A 354 -19.10 -5.11 10.39
CA ALA A 354 -20.44 -5.67 10.33
C ALA A 354 -20.60 -6.68 9.19
N ALA A 355 -20.04 -6.40 8.01
CA ALA A 355 -20.08 -7.31 6.87
C ALA A 355 -19.34 -8.63 7.15
N GLU A 356 -18.16 -8.57 7.77
CA GLU A 356 -17.39 -9.76 8.15
C GLU A 356 -18.05 -10.53 9.29
N LEU A 357 -18.64 -9.86 10.30
CA LEU A 357 -19.39 -10.53 11.34
C LEU A 357 -20.66 -11.20 10.82
N TYR A 358 -21.32 -10.60 9.82
CA TYR A 358 -22.41 -11.30 9.12
C TYR A 358 -21.91 -12.53 8.37
N ALA A 359 -20.79 -12.43 7.68
CA ALA A 359 -20.18 -13.58 7.00
C ALA A 359 -19.86 -14.71 7.99
N LEU A 360 -19.35 -14.38 9.16
CA LEU A 360 -18.95 -15.32 10.22
C LEU A 360 -20.12 -15.94 10.97
N THR A 361 -21.14 -15.14 11.32
CA THR A 361 -22.22 -15.56 12.26
C THR A 361 -23.54 -15.87 11.60
N ARG A 362 -23.80 -15.32 10.41
CA ARG A 362 -25.09 -15.31 9.72
C ARG A 362 -26.22 -14.57 10.46
N ASP A 363 -25.89 -13.81 11.50
CA ASP A 363 -26.86 -12.95 12.17
C ASP A 363 -27.18 -11.73 11.30
N ARG A 364 -28.43 -11.62 10.86
CA ARG A 364 -28.94 -10.57 9.98
C ARG A 364 -28.87 -9.16 10.58
N SER A 365 -28.69 -9.03 11.88
CA SER A 365 -28.50 -7.72 12.50
C SER A 365 -27.23 -7.05 11.99
N TYR A 366 -26.15 -7.81 11.84
CA TYR A 366 -24.90 -7.30 11.26
C TYR A 366 -25.06 -6.88 9.80
N LEU A 367 -25.80 -7.63 8.98
CA LEU A 367 -26.04 -7.22 7.59
C LEU A 367 -26.84 -5.90 7.52
N ARG A 368 -27.83 -5.71 8.38
CA ARG A 368 -28.57 -4.43 8.45
C ARG A 368 -27.64 -3.27 8.83
N ASP A 369 -26.80 -3.48 9.84
CA ASP A 369 -25.81 -2.49 10.26
C ASP A 369 -24.84 -2.17 9.12
N ALA A 370 -24.29 -3.19 8.41
CA ALA A 370 -23.38 -3.00 7.29
C ALA A 370 -24.02 -2.17 6.16
N LEU A 371 -25.25 -2.48 5.78
CA LEU A 371 -26.00 -1.72 4.77
C LEU A 371 -26.30 -0.28 5.21
N GLU A 372 -26.57 -0.07 6.50
CA GLU A 372 -26.76 1.28 7.05
C GLU A 372 -25.47 2.08 6.93
N TYR A 373 -24.33 1.53 7.39
CA TYR A 373 -23.03 2.21 7.28
C TYR A 373 -22.65 2.46 5.83
N ALA A 374 -22.81 1.49 4.92
CA ALA A 374 -22.60 1.67 3.49
C ALA A 374 -23.41 2.82 2.88
N SER A 375 -24.65 3.01 3.34
CA SER A 375 -25.50 4.11 2.88
C SER A 375 -25.04 5.48 3.39
N ARG A 376 -24.35 5.53 4.53
CA ARG A 376 -23.81 6.76 5.12
C ARG A 376 -22.53 7.21 4.42
N GLU A 377 -21.75 6.27 3.93
CA GLU A 377 -20.51 6.53 3.18
C GLU A 377 -20.45 5.69 1.89
N PRO A 378 -21.28 6.05 0.90
CA PRO A 378 -21.36 5.30 -0.35
C PRO A 378 -20.11 5.45 -1.24
N VAL A 379 -19.26 6.45 -0.98
CA VAL A 379 -18.01 6.70 -1.71
C VAL A 379 -16.96 7.15 -0.71
N THR A 380 -15.80 6.52 -0.73
CA THR A 380 -14.64 6.97 0.06
C THR A 380 -14.34 8.43 -0.25
N PRO A 381 -14.20 9.31 0.75
CA PRO A 381 -14.14 10.76 0.54
C PRO A 381 -13.06 11.22 -0.45
N TRP A 382 -11.87 10.63 -0.44
CA TRP A 382 -10.81 10.99 -1.38
C TRP A 382 -11.17 10.70 -2.86
N MET A 383 -12.03 9.74 -3.13
CA MET A 383 -12.51 9.47 -4.50
C MET A 383 -13.47 10.54 -4.98
N GLY A 384 -14.27 11.09 -4.09
CA GLY A 384 -15.26 12.13 -4.41
C GLY A 384 -14.66 13.51 -4.69
N ALA A 385 -13.45 13.78 -4.18
CA ALA A 385 -12.77 15.06 -4.31
C ALA A 385 -11.31 14.86 -4.73
N ASP A 386 -10.72 15.85 -5.41
CA ASP A 386 -9.29 15.85 -5.75
C ASP A 386 -8.45 16.46 -4.61
N THR A 387 -8.89 16.25 -3.40
CA THR A 387 -8.20 16.68 -2.19
C THR A 387 -8.40 15.64 -1.11
N ALA A 388 -7.32 15.24 -0.48
CA ALA A 388 -7.35 14.47 0.74
C ALA A 388 -6.20 14.95 1.60
N LYS A 389 -6.35 14.85 2.90
CA LYS A 389 -5.22 14.98 3.82
C LYS A 389 -4.70 13.60 4.12
N HIS A 390 -3.42 13.51 4.41
CA HIS A 390 -2.74 12.30 4.80
C HIS A 390 -3.49 11.58 5.95
N TYR A 391 -3.81 10.32 5.75
CA TYR A 391 -4.52 9.44 6.68
C TYR A 391 -5.85 9.95 7.26
N GLN A 392 -6.43 11.00 6.68
CA GLN A 392 -7.71 11.52 7.15
C GLN A 392 -8.88 10.57 6.83
N TRP A 393 -8.76 9.78 5.76
CA TRP A 393 -9.78 8.88 5.22
C TRP A 393 -9.30 7.44 5.13
N TYR A 394 -8.60 6.98 6.13
CA TYR A 394 -8.03 5.65 6.18
C TYR A 394 -8.99 4.63 6.83
N PRO A 395 -9.11 3.37 6.36
CA PRO A 395 -8.44 2.82 5.17
C PRO A 395 -9.03 3.38 3.88
N TRP A 396 -8.21 3.46 2.83
CA TRP A 396 -8.62 4.07 1.57
C TRP A 396 -9.36 3.11 0.63
N HIS A 397 -9.71 1.92 1.10
CA HIS A 397 -10.47 0.90 0.39
C HIS A 397 -11.88 0.82 0.93
N ASN A 398 -12.86 0.67 0.03
CA ASN A 398 -14.25 0.37 0.40
C ASN A 398 -14.48 -1.15 0.46
N ASN A 399 -13.66 -1.90 1.21
CA ASN A 399 -13.77 -3.35 1.28
C ASN A 399 -15.11 -3.81 1.88
N GLY A 400 -15.74 -3.01 2.74
CA GLY A 400 -17.07 -3.26 3.28
C GLY A 400 -18.13 -3.50 2.21
N HIS A 401 -18.16 -2.65 1.17
CA HIS A 401 -19.06 -2.83 0.03
C HIS A 401 -18.87 -4.17 -0.67
N TYR A 402 -17.61 -4.61 -0.84
CA TYR A 402 -17.31 -5.90 -1.46
C TYR A 402 -17.75 -7.06 -0.56
N GLU A 403 -17.53 -6.98 0.75
CA GLU A 403 -17.95 -8.04 1.68
C GLU A 403 -19.49 -8.12 1.80
N ILE A 404 -20.20 -7.00 1.77
CA ILE A 404 -21.66 -6.99 1.64
C ILE A 404 -22.06 -7.70 0.33
N TRP A 405 -21.44 -7.34 -0.80
CA TRP A 405 -21.75 -7.94 -2.09
C TRP A 405 -21.56 -9.46 -2.07
N ARG A 406 -20.53 -9.97 -1.44
CA ARG A 406 -20.28 -11.42 -1.35
C ARG A 406 -21.39 -12.19 -0.65
N ASN A 407 -22.03 -11.59 0.35
CA ASN A 407 -22.89 -12.29 1.29
C ASN A 407 -24.37 -11.87 1.25
N ALA A 408 -24.72 -10.74 0.61
CA ALA A 408 -26.06 -10.16 0.66
C ALA A 408 -26.96 -10.60 -0.52
N SER A 409 -28.20 -10.11 -0.50
CA SER A 409 -29.20 -10.35 -1.54
C SER A 409 -28.81 -9.72 -2.89
N ALA A 410 -29.42 -10.18 -3.99
CA ALA A 410 -29.20 -9.59 -5.31
C ALA A 410 -29.57 -8.09 -5.38
N ALA A 411 -30.53 -7.64 -4.57
CA ALA A 411 -30.90 -6.23 -4.47
C ALA A 411 -29.78 -5.42 -3.81
N ASP A 412 -29.29 -5.86 -2.65
CA ASP A 412 -28.23 -5.20 -1.89
C ASP A 412 -26.91 -5.19 -2.68
N ARG A 413 -26.59 -6.28 -3.38
CA ARG A 413 -25.43 -6.38 -4.28
C ARG A 413 -25.43 -5.29 -5.35
N ARG A 414 -26.58 -4.97 -5.93
CA ARG A 414 -26.70 -3.88 -6.92
C ARG A 414 -26.44 -2.51 -6.30
N VAL A 415 -26.87 -2.30 -5.06
CA VAL A 415 -26.69 -1.04 -4.36
C VAL A 415 -25.20 -0.77 -4.12
N VAL A 416 -24.49 -1.71 -3.50
CA VAL A 416 -23.05 -1.51 -3.19
C VAL A 416 -22.17 -1.49 -4.45
N ALA A 417 -22.55 -2.23 -5.51
CA ALA A 417 -21.88 -2.13 -6.80
C ALA A 417 -22.07 -0.73 -7.44
N ALA A 418 -23.25 -0.11 -7.26
CA ALA A 418 -23.49 1.27 -7.72
C ALA A 418 -22.64 2.28 -6.93
N TYR A 419 -22.34 2.03 -5.66
CA TYR A 419 -21.44 2.87 -4.85
C TYR A 419 -20.02 2.82 -5.41
N TYR A 420 -19.46 1.62 -5.66
CA TYR A 420 -18.17 1.49 -6.36
C TYR A 420 -18.16 2.24 -7.68
N LYS A 421 -19.20 2.04 -8.51
CA LYS A 421 -19.33 2.75 -9.80
C LYS A 421 -19.23 4.26 -9.65
N LYS A 422 -19.90 4.81 -8.65
CA LYS A 422 -19.92 6.26 -8.38
C LYS A 422 -18.53 6.77 -8.00
N GLY A 423 -17.84 6.09 -7.11
CA GLY A 423 -16.48 6.46 -6.69
C GLY A 423 -15.49 6.38 -7.85
N LEU A 424 -15.49 5.26 -8.59
CA LEU A 424 -14.64 5.07 -9.76
C LEU A 424 -14.89 6.12 -10.85
N ALA A 425 -16.16 6.42 -11.15
CA ALA A 425 -16.51 7.45 -12.13
C ALA A 425 -16.02 8.84 -11.71
N ALA A 426 -16.04 9.16 -10.41
CA ALA A 426 -15.52 10.43 -9.90
C ALA A 426 -14.01 10.56 -10.11
N VAL A 427 -13.23 9.51 -9.84
CA VAL A 427 -11.79 9.50 -10.12
C VAL A 427 -11.52 9.57 -11.63
N VAL A 428 -12.22 8.77 -12.44
CA VAL A 428 -12.07 8.75 -13.89
C VAL A 428 -12.38 10.09 -14.54
N SER A 429 -13.32 10.88 -13.99
CA SER A 429 -13.63 12.22 -14.49
C SER A 429 -12.45 13.20 -14.42
N ARG A 430 -11.44 12.91 -13.57
CA ARG A 430 -10.20 13.67 -13.41
C ARG A 430 -9.03 13.08 -14.20
N ALA A 431 -9.19 11.88 -14.78
CA ALA A 431 -8.14 11.09 -15.41
C ALA A 431 -7.98 11.33 -16.93
N ASP A 432 -8.45 12.47 -17.45
CA ASP A 432 -8.33 12.82 -18.87
C ASP A 432 -6.93 13.37 -19.19
N ASN A 433 -5.93 12.52 -19.09
CA ASN A 433 -4.52 12.77 -19.37
C ASN A 433 -3.86 11.54 -20.02
N GLY A 434 -2.59 11.66 -20.42
CA GLY A 434 -1.86 10.59 -21.10
C GLY A 434 -1.74 9.30 -20.27
N PHE A 435 -1.58 9.42 -18.97
CA PHE A 435 -1.40 8.31 -18.05
C PHE A 435 -2.71 7.72 -17.51
N ARG A 436 -3.86 8.38 -17.76
CA ARG A 436 -5.17 7.98 -17.23
C ARG A 436 -5.24 7.94 -15.71
N ILE A 437 -4.56 8.86 -15.04
CA ILE A 437 -4.50 8.97 -13.58
C ILE A 437 -5.34 10.15 -13.08
N GLY A 438 -6.22 9.89 -12.11
CA GLY A 438 -7.12 10.90 -11.51
C GLY A 438 -7.15 10.87 -9.98
N ILE A 439 -6.19 10.18 -9.34
CA ILE A 439 -6.03 10.21 -7.88
C ILE A 439 -5.35 11.55 -7.46
N PRO A 440 -5.57 12.04 -6.23
CA PRO A 440 -4.80 13.15 -5.70
C PRO A 440 -3.37 12.72 -5.35
N PHE A 441 -2.39 13.55 -5.68
CA PHE A 441 -0.98 13.32 -5.33
C PHE A 441 -0.66 13.93 -3.96
N ILE A 442 -1.26 13.36 -2.94
CA ILE A 442 -0.97 13.62 -1.53
C ILE A 442 0.08 12.63 -1.04
N TRP A 443 0.51 12.76 0.21
CA TRP A 443 1.37 11.77 0.87
C TRP A 443 0.80 10.35 0.71
N CYS A 444 1.65 9.36 0.49
CA CYS A 444 1.27 7.98 0.17
C CYS A 444 0.37 7.85 -1.08
N SER A 445 0.64 8.64 -2.13
CA SER A 445 -0.17 8.63 -3.36
C SER A 445 -0.21 7.25 -4.05
N ASN A 446 0.85 6.45 -3.92
CA ASN A 446 0.88 5.08 -4.45
C ASN A 446 -0.08 4.13 -3.72
N ASN A 447 -0.39 4.38 -2.45
CA ASN A 447 -1.43 3.65 -1.74
C ASN A 447 -2.82 3.95 -2.33
N LEU A 448 -3.10 5.22 -2.69
CA LEU A 448 -4.33 5.58 -3.41
C LEU A 448 -4.38 4.96 -4.81
N MET A 449 -3.24 4.86 -5.48
CA MET A 449 -3.13 4.20 -6.80
C MET A 449 -3.49 2.71 -6.70
N ALA A 450 -2.91 2.00 -5.74
CA ALA A 450 -3.22 0.60 -5.46
C ALA A 450 -4.69 0.42 -5.06
N SER A 451 -5.24 1.34 -4.25
CA SER A 451 -6.64 1.34 -3.83
C SER A 451 -7.60 1.51 -5.00
N PHE A 452 -7.33 2.47 -5.89
CA PHE A 452 -8.15 2.70 -7.07
C PHE A 452 -8.16 1.49 -8.01
N ALA A 453 -6.98 0.93 -8.30
CA ALA A 453 -6.85 -0.25 -9.15
C ALA A 453 -7.59 -1.46 -8.54
N THR A 454 -7.46 -1.66 -7.21
CA THR A 454 -8.15 -2.73 -6.49
C THR A 454 -9.67 -2.56 -6.54
N GLN A 455 -10.19 -1.36 -6.29
CA GLN A 455 -11.64 -1.11 -6.35
C GLN A 455 -12.18 -1.27 -7.76
N ALA A 456 -11.44 -0.86 -8.81
CA ALA A 456 -11.83 -1.07 -10.20
C ALA A 456 -11.87 -2.56 -10.56
N TYR A 457 -10.88 -3.33 -10.11
CA TYR A 457 -10.86 -4.79 -10.24
C TYR A 457 -12.06 -5.44 -9.53
N LEU A 458 -12.32 -5.05 -8.27
CA LEU A 458 -13.46 -5.58 -7.49
C LEU A 458 -14.80 -5.25 -8.15
N TYR A 459 -14.98 -4.01 -8.62
CA TYR A 459 -16.18 -3.62 -9.38
C TYR A 459 -16.41 -4.52 -10.59
N ARG A 460 -15.37 -4.74 -11.39
CA ARG A 460 -15.44 -5.62 -12.55
C ARG A 460 -15.75 -7.07 -12.16
N ARG A 461 -15.16 -7.56 -11.07
CA ARG A 461 -15.46 -8.89 -10.49
C ARG A 461 -16.91 -9.00 -10.02
N MET A 462 -17.45 -7.95 -9.42
CA MET A 462 -18.83 -7.90 -8.91
C MET A 462 -19.88 -7.88 -10.03
N THR A 463 -19.57 -7.19 -11.12
CA THR A 463 -20.58 -6.81 -12.13
C THR A 463 -20.36 -7.40 -13.52
N GLY A 464 -19.14 -7.78 -13.86
CA GLY A 464 -18.72 -8.10 -15.23
C GLY A 464 -18.55 -6.87 -16.13
N ASP A 465 -18.82 -5.65 -15.64
CA ASP A 465 -18.71 -4.40 -16.39
C ASP A 465 -17.24 -3.98 -16.53
N ASN A 466 -16.78 -3.83 -17.77
CA ASN A 466 -15.40 -3.50 -18.10
C ASN A 466 -15.15 -2.00 -18.34
N GLN A 467 -16.12 -1.10 -18.03
CA GLN A 467 -16.00 0.32 -18.36
C GLN A 467 -14.77 1.00 -17.74
N PHE A 468 -14.26 0.50 -16.59
CA PHE A 468 -13.10 1.04 -15.90
C PHE A 468 -11.81 0.23 -16.12
N ARG A 469 -11.84 -0.80 -16.97
CA ARG A 469 -10.72 -1.74 -17.16
C ARG A 469 -9.45 -1.07 -17.66
N GLU A 470 -9.57 -0.06 -18.51
CA GLU A 470 -8.42 0.74 -18.97
C GLU A 470 -7.75 1.51 -17.83
N TYR A 471 -8.55 2.07 -16.94
CA TYR A 471 -8.07 2.85 -15.79
C TYR A 471 -7.52 1.94 -14.68
N GLU A 472 -8.14 0.77 -14.47
CA GLU A 472 -7.61 -0.29 -13.60
C GLU A 472 -6.18 -0.66 -14.03
N GLN A 473 -6.00 -0.93 -15.33
CA GLN A 473 -4.70 -1.28 -15.87
C GLN A 473 -3.72 -0.10 -15.83
N ALA A 474 -4.15 1.11 -16.13
CA ALA A 474 -3.30 2.29 -16.11
C ALA A 474 -2.76 2.60 -14.70
N ALA A 475 -3.57 2.42 -13.66
CA ALA A 475 -3.13 2.57 -12.28
C ALA A 475 -2.12 1.50 -11.86
N LEU A 476 -2.33 0.24 -12.29
CA LEU A 476 -1.34 -0.83 -12.10
C LEU A 476 -0.05 -0.52 -12.87
N ASP A 477 -0.15 -0.07 -14.12
CA ASP A 477 0.99 0.26 -14.98
C ASP A 477 1.81 1.43 -14.40
N TRP A 478 1.14 2.40 -13.77
CA TRP A 478 1.81 3.50 -13.07
C TRP A 478 2.77 3.01 -11.99
N LEU A 479 2.34 2.06 -11.18
CA LEU A 479 3.16 1.50 -10.10
C LEU A 479 4.40 0.77 -10.61
N PHE A 480 4.41 0.34 -11.87
CA PHE A 480 5.51 -0.40 -12.48
C PHE A 480 6.21 0.35 -13.63
N GLY A 481 6.15 1.68 -13.65
CA GLY A 481 6.98 2.50 -14.52
C GLY A 481 6.27 3.25 -15.64
N THR A 482 4.95 3.08 -15.84
CA THR A 482 4.19 3.96 -16.73
C THR A 482 3.82 5.25 -15.99
N ASN A 483 4.84 5.98 -15.55
CA ASN A 483 4.77 7.27 -14.87
C ASN A 483 5.82 8.22 -15.47
N PRO A 484 5.79 9.52 -15.17
CA PRO A 484 6.71 10.48 -15.80
C PRO A 484 8.20 10.14 -15.64
N TRP A 485 8.60 9.57 -14.53
CA TRP A 485 9.99 9.23 -14.20
C TRP A 485 10.43 7.90 -14.84
N GLY A 486 9.49 7.00 -15.16
CA GLY A 486 9.78 5.67 -15.70
C GLY A 486 10.30 4.71 -14.63
N VAL A 487 9.93 4.93 -13.37
CA VAL A 487 10.38 4.18 -12.19
C VAL A 487 9.30 3.22 -11.73
N SER A 488 9.67 1.97 -11.48
CA SER A 488 8.83 1.08 -10.68
C SER A 488 8.80 1.59 -9.25
N MET A 489 7.61 1.82 -8.72
CA MET A 489 7.39 2.27 -7.35
C MET A 489 7.47 1.11 -6.34
N VAL A 490 7.79 -0.10 -6.80
CA VAL A 490 8.05 -1.28 -5.97
C VAL A 490 9.51 -1.68 -6.15
N ILE A 491 10.29 -1.58 -5.09
CA ILE A 491 11.73 -1.86 -5.10
C ILE A 491 11.98 -3.33 -5.49
N GLY A 492 12.93 -3.57 -6.39
CA GLY A 492 13.30 -4.90 -6.86
C GLY A 492 12.24 -5.63 -7.70
N LEU A 493 11.17 -4.95 -8.14
CA LEU A 493 10.11 -5.57 -8.93
C LEU A 493 9.75 -4.72 -10.18
N PRO A 494 10.13 -5.18 -11.41
CA PRO A 494 10.94 -6.36 -11.67
C PRO A 494 12.41 -6.13 -11.29
N HIS A 495 13.11 -7.19 -10.95
CA HIS A 495 14.51 -7.12 -10.49
C HIS A 495 15.50 -6.55 -11.54
N ASP A 496 15.15 -6.56 -12.82
CA ASP A 496 15.90 -5.99 -13.94
C ASP A 496 15.28 -4.68 -14.46
N GLY A 497 14.36 -4.09 -13.67
CA GLY A 497 13.73 -2.80 -13.96
C GLY A 497 14.49 -1.61 -13.40
N VAL A 498 13.89 -0.43 -13.59
CA VAL A 498 14.32 0.82 -12.96
C VAL A 498 13.42 1.04 -11.75
N PHE A 499 13.99 1.05 -10.56
CA PHE A 499 13.32 1.28 -9.27
C PHE A 499 14.25 2.07 -8.35
N ALA A 500 13.77 2.55 -7.21
CA ALA A 500 14.56 3.34 -6.28
C ALA A 500 15.78 2.57 -5.73
N HIS A 501 16.93 3.21 -5.73
CA HIS A 501 18.19 2.69 -5.20
C HIS A 501 18.57 3.33 -3.86
N ASP A 502 18.08 4.55 -3.60
CA ASP A 502 18.34 5.32 -2.40
C ASP A 502 17.04 5.64 -1.61
N PRO A 503 16.24 4.63 -1.24
CA PRO A 503 15.00 4.87 -0.49
C PRO A 503 15.29 5.49 0.87
N HIS A 504 14.34 6.29 1.37
CA HIS A 504 14.41 6.85 2.71
C HIS A 504 14.28 5.75 3.76
N SER A 505 15.38 5.09 4.07
CA SER A 505 15.47 3.99 5.04
C SER A 505 16.88 3.86 5.60
N VAL A 506 16.98 3.86 6.94
CA VAL A 506 18.26 3.58 7.62
C VAL A 506 18.77 2.18 7.29
N VAL A 507 17.87 1.21 7.17
CA VAL A 507 18.22 -0.18 6.86
C VAL A 507 18.85 -0.30 5.48
N ALA A 508 18.24 0.30 4.46
CA ALA A 508 18.81 0.32 3.11
C ALA A 508 20.18 0.99 3.10
N LYS A 509 20.27 2.16 3.72
CA LYS A 509 21.48 2.99 3.71
C LYS A 509 22.64 2.37 4.47
N GLU A 510 22.44 1.98 5.73
CA GLU A 510 23.54 1.51 6.61
C GLU A 510 23.94 0.06 6.34
N MET A 511 23.00 -0.77 5.88
CA MET A 511 23.29 -2.18 5.57
C MET A 511 23.61 -2.41 4.09
N HIS A 512 23.39 -1.44 3.21
CA HIS A 512 23.54 -1.57 1.76
C HIS A 512 22.73 -2.76 1.20
N VAL A 513 21.48 -2.88 1.66
CA VAL A 513 20.55 -3.92 1.21
C VAL A 513 19.43 -3.33 0.38
N GLU A 514 18.99 -4.07 -0.62
CA GLU A 514 17.79 -3.75 -1.39
C GLU A 514 16.54 -4.14 -0.59
N LEU A 515 15.63 -3.20 -0.37
CA LEU A 515 14.35 -3.45 0.30
C LEU A 515 13.34 -4.07 -0.67
N THR A 516 13.68 -5.24 -1.19
CA THR A 516 12.87 -5.93 -2.21
C THR A 516 11.41 -6.06 -1.80
N GLY A 517 10.52 -5.62 -2.67
CA GLY A 517 9.07 -5.70 -2.47
C GLY A 517 8.45 -4.47 -1.79
N ALA A 518 9.24 -3.53 -1.30
CA ALA A 518 8.72 -2.32 -0.69
C ALA A 518 8.00 -1.43 -1.71
N LEU A 519 6.78 -1.02 -1.42
CA LEU A 519 6.09 0.05 -2.13
C LEU A 519 6.51 1.39 -1.53
N LEU A 520 6.92 2.32 -2.39
CA LEU A 520 7.24 3.70 -1.98
C LEU A 520 5.98 4.55 -1.83
N ASP A 521 6.03 5.58 -1.00
CA ASP A 521 4.99 6.61 -0.82
C ASP A 521 4.47 7.15 -2.16
N GLY A 522 5.40 7.43 -3.07
CA GLY A 522 5.09 7.94 -4.40
C GLY A 522 5.02 9.46 -4.49
N PRO A 523 4.82 9.98 -5.70
CA PRO A 523 4.91 11.41 -5.96
C PRO A 523 3.87 12.23 -5.22
N VAL A 524 4.25 13.43 -4.80
CA VAL A 524 3.36 14.42 -4.17
C VAL A 524 3.24 15.68 -5.01
N TYR A 525 2.18 16.46 -4.80
CA TYR A 525 2.06 17.79 -5.38
C TYR A 525 3.25 18.67 -4.97
N SER A 526 3.83 19.39 -5.91
CA SER A 526 4.92 20.35 -5.63
C SER A 526 4.54 21.40 -4.60
N SER A 527 3.25 21.72 -4.46
CA SER A 527 2.74 22.60 -3.42
C SER A 527 2.85 21.99 -2.02
N ILE A 528 2.72 20.67 -1.90
CA ILE A 528 2.97 19.95 -0.64
C ILE A 528 4.47 19.96 -0.35
N TYR A 529 5.26 19.45 -1.29
CA TYR A 529 6.71 19.28 -1.16
C TYR A 529 7.43 20.55 -0.68
N LYS A 530 7.09 21.71 -1.27
CA LYS A 530 7.70 23.00 -0.94
C LYS A 530 7.45 23.49 0.50
N HIS A 531 6.50 22.92 1.20
CA HIS A 531 6.16 23.29 2.57
C HIS A 531 6.65 22.25 3.60
N LEU A 532 7.27 21.16 3.15
CA LEU A 532 7.85 20.15 4.03
C LEU A 532 9.17 20.67 4.63
N LEU A 533 9.44 20.24 5.84
CA LEU A 533 10.63 20.65 6.60
C LEU A 533 11.58 19.45 6.73
N GLY A 534 12.88 19.71 6.68
CA GLY A 534 13.89 18.70 6.93
C GLY A 534 14.26 17.84 5.72
N ILE A 535 13.64 18.04 4.56
CA ILE A 535 14.09 17.40 3.32
C ILE A 535 15.36 18.07 2.83
N SER A 536 16.38 17.26 2.56
CA SER A 536 17.63 17.70 1.96
C SER A 536 18.15 16.58 1.08
N LEU A 537 18.11 16.76 -0.22
CA LEU A 537 18.66 15.77 -1.15
C LEU A 537 20.16 15.67 -0.97
N HIS A 538 20.67 14.46 -0.91
CA HIS A 538 22.08 14.13 -0.70
C HIS A 538 22.84 14.06 -2.04
N GLU A 539 22.14 13.63 -3.10
CA GLU A 539 22.68 13.47 -4.43
C GLU A 539 22.00 14.43 -5.44
N PRO A 540 22.61 14.71 -6.59
CA PRO A 540 21.95 15.45 -7.66
C PRO A 540 20.69 14.71 -8.13
N ASP A 541 19.56 15.41 -8.24
CA ASP A 541 18.28 14.86 -8.70
C ASP A 541 18.37 14.40 -10.16
N GLU A 542 18.46 13.09 -10.39
CA GLU A 542 18.50 12.49 -11.73
C GLU A 542 17.16 12.63 -12.47
N TYR A 543 16.07 12.86 -11.73
CA TYR A 543 14.73 13.08 -12.29
C TYR A 543 14.37 14.57 -12.44
N ALA A 544 15.31 15.50 -12.21
CA ALA A 544 15.08 16.94 -12.27
C ALA A 544 14.32 17.42 -13.53
N PRO A 545 14.57 16.87 -14.76
CA PRO A 545 13.80 17.24 -15.94
C PRO A 545 12.31 16.85 -15.87
N PHE A 546 11.96 15.88 -15.04
CA PHE A 546 10.60 15.38 -14.85
C PHE A 546 9.94 15.91 -13.58
N ASN A 547 10.67 16.58 -12.69
CA ASN A 547 10.14 17.25 -11.51
C ASN A 547 9.70 18.67 -11.86
N THR A 548 8.42 18.96 -11.66
CA THR A 548 7.80 20.21 -12.14
C THR A 548 7.06 20.95 -11.03
N GLY A 549 6.43 22.06 -11.41
CA GLY A 549 5.52 22.79 -10.52
C GLY A 549 4.21 22.05 -10.20
N PHE A 550 3.95 20.86 -10.77
CA PHE A 550 2.73 20.08 -10.51
C PHE A 550 2.98 18.95 -9.51
N ILE A 551 3.83 17.97 -9.85
CA ILE A 551 4.19 16.82 -9.00
C ILE A 551 5.69 16.62 -9.01
N VAL A 552 6.23 16.03 -7.94
CA VAL A 552 7.64 15.69 -7.77
C VAL A 552 7.80 14.27 -7.23
N TYR A 553 8.92 13.65 -7.58
CA TYR A 553 9.43 12.39 -7.04
C TYR A 553 10.96 12.42 -7.07
N HIS A 554 11.60 11.97 -6.02
CA HIS A 554 13.06 11.86 -5.95
C HIS A 554 13.45 10.45 -5.51
N ASP A 555 14.52 9.89 -6.05
CA ASP A 555 15.18 8.71 -5.50
C ASP A 555 16.38 9.19 -4.67
N ASP A 556 16.12 9.55 -3.43
CA ASP A 556 17.12 10.09 -2.52
C ASP A 556 16.73 9.81 -1.07
N VAL A 557 17.68 9.34 -0.29
CA VAL A 557 17.48 9.00 1.12
C VAL A 557 17.03 10.19 1.96
N GLY A 558 17.27 11.42 1.52
CA GLY A 558 16.82 12.66 2.19
C GLY A 558 15.37 13.04 1.91
N ASP A 559 14.67 12.35 1.01
CA ASP A 559 13.25 12.61 0.69
C ASP A 559 12.32 11.58 1.33
N TYR A 560 11.87 11.87 2.55
CA TYR A 560 10.90 11.07 3.27
C TYR A 560 9.46 11.19 2.74
N SER A 561 9.19 12.08 1.79
CA SER A 561 7.83 12.36 1.33
C SER A 561 7.42 11.62 0.05
N THR A 562 8.39 11.24 -0.77
CA THR A 562 8.12 10.55 -2.04
C THR A 562 8.84 9.21 -2.17
N ASN A 563 9.90 9.01 -1.38
CA ASN A 563 10.82 7.88 -1.48
C ASN A 563 10.87 7.00 -0.22
N GLU A 564 9.95 7.20 0.71
CA GLU A 564 9.85 6.37 1.90
C GLU A 564 9.13 5.06 1.58
N PRO A 565 9.70 3.90 1.95
CA PRO A 565 9.00 2.61 1.87
C PRO A 565 7.91 2.50 2.94
N ILE A 566 6.70 2.07 2.55
CA ILE A 566 5.53 2.00 3.45
C ILE A 566 5.02 0.58 3.64
N MET A 567 4.77 0.20 4.89
CA MET A 567 4.34 -1.14 5.25
C MET A 567 2.91 -1.43 4.78
N ASP A 568 1.98 -0.55 5.09
CA ASP A 568 0.56 -0.75 4.80
C ASP A 568 0.25 -0.68 3.30
N GLY A 569 0.89 0.23 2.55
CA GLY A 569 0.77 0.32 1.10
C GLY A 569 1.31 -0.93 0.41
N THR A 570 2.43 -1.46 0.89
CA THR A 570 2.99 -2.73 0.43
C THR A 570 1.99 -3.88 0.63
N ALA A 571 1.44 -4.00 1.84
CA ALA A 571 0.43 -5.01 2.14
C ALA A 571 -0.84 -4.83 1.29
N ASN A 572 -1.30 -3.59 1.06
CA ASN A 572 -2.47 -3.29 0.24
C ASN A 572 -2.32 -3.77 -1.21
N LEU A 573 -1.14 -3.62 -1.78
CA LEU A 573 -0.85 -4.04 -3.14
C LEU A 573 -0.89 -5.57 -3.30
N SER A 574 -0.73 -6.34 -2.20
CA SER A 574 -0.72 -7.80 -2.23
C SER A 574 -1.98 -8.41 -2.82
N TYR A 575 -3.15 -7.83 -2.54
CA TYR A 575 -4.42 -8.32 -3.10
C TYR A 575 -4.47 -8.21 -4.62
N LEU A 576 -4.13 -7.04 -5.15
CA LEU A 576 -4.16 -6.81 -6.60
C LEU A 576 -3.16 -7.70 -7.33
N LEU A 577 -1.92 -7.79 -6.83
CA LEU A 577 -0.90 -8.65 -7.44
C LEU A 577 -1.25 -10.14 -7.34
N ALA A 578 -1.85 -10.58 -6.23
CA ALA A 578 -2.35 -11.94 -6.10
C ALA A 578 -3.47 -12.22 -7.13
N ALA A 579 -4.39 -11.28 -7.32
CA ALA A 579 -5.45 -11.40 -8.31
C ALA A 579 -4.91 -11.43 -9.75
N MET A 580 -3.86 -10.67 -10.05
CA MET A 580 -3.21 -10.67 -11.37
C MET A 580 -2.35 -11.91 -11.60
N GLY A 581 -1.74 -12.45 -10.55
CA GLY A 581 -0.89 -13.65 -10.59
C GLY A 581 -1.63 -14.98 -10.43
N ASP A 582 -2.93 -14.98 -10.17
CA ASP A 582 -3.69 -16.21 -9.91
C ASP A 582 -3.71 -17.12 -11.17
N PRO A 583 -3.11 -18.32 -11.09
CA PRO A 583 -3.03 -19.21 -12.24
C PRO A 583 -4.39 -19.76 -12.71
N ARG A 584 -5.44 -19.56 -11.91
CA ARG A 584 -6.83 -19.99 -12.21
C ARG A 584 -7.63 -18.92 -12.98
N ARG A 585 -7.03 -17.77 -13.20
CA ARG A 585 -7.64 -16.62 -13.88
C ARG A 585 -8.02 -16.89 -15.32
#